data_27e433c17d3aa151f5c3424f879c912c
#
_entry.id   27e433c17d3aa151f5c3424f879c912c
#
_cell.length_a   1.000
_cell.length_b   1.000
_cell.length_c   1.000
_cell.angle_alpha   90.00
_cell.angle_beta   90.00
_cell.angle_gamma   90.00
#
_symmetry.space_group_name_H-M   'P 1'
#
loop_
_entity.id
_entity.type
_entity.pdbx_description
1 polymer ?
#
loop_
_entity_poly.entity_id
_entity_poly.type
_entity_poly.pdbx_seq_one_letter_code
_entity_poly.pdbx_strand_id
1 'polypeptide(L)'
;MNIFVLDDNPVTAAQQQVDKHVVKMPLESAQMLCSALIRYGSTDTPYRQAHKNHPCTLWAGDTRTNFNWLITHGIALCEEYTSRYGRPVSYTHLTLPTNREV
;
A
#
# COMPACT_ATOMS: atom_id res chain seq x y z
N MET A 1 0.53 -3.46 11.31
CA MET A 1 0.01 -2.84 10.09
C MET A 1 -0.05 -1.34 10.27
N ASN A 2 0.78 -0.63 9.54
CA ASN A 2 0.93 0.82 9.70
C ASN A 2 1.17 1.52 8.37
N ILE A 3 0.99 2.84 8.40
CA ILE A 3 1.40 3.72 7.31
C ILE A 3 2.34 4.75 7.94
N PHE A 4 3.57 4.81 7.46
CA PHE A 4 4.56 5.74 7.96
C PHE A 4 4.58 6.99 7.09
N VAL A 5 3.80 7.99 7.50
CA VAL A 5 3.64 9.24 6.76
C VAL A 5 4.77 10.19 7.16
N LEU A 6 5.95 9.93 6.63
CA LEU A 6 7.13 10.75 6.93
C LEU A 6 7.14 12.07 6.18
N ASP A 7 6.28 12.20 5.16
CA ASP A 7 6.12 13.40 4.37
C ASP A 7 4.70 13.42 3.81
N ASP A 8 4.17 14.59 3.52
CA ASP A 8 2.84 14.71 2.90
C ASP A 8 2.84 14.12 1.48
N ASN A 9 3.96 14.19 0.79
CA ASN A 9 4.12 13.59 -0.52
C ASN A 9 4.34 12.09 -0.36
N PRO A 10 3.49 11.24 -0.95
CA PRO A 10 3.59 9.80 -0.75
C PRO A 10 4.86 9.18 -1.33
N VAL A 11 5.40 9.72 -2.40
CA VAL A 11 6.65 9.24 -2.99
C VAL A 11 7.83 9.57 -2.07
N THR A 12 7.88 10.81 -1.60
CA THR A 12 8.93 11.26 -0.67
C THR A 12 8.86 10.47 0.63
N ALA A 13 7.65 10.24 1.15
CA ALA A 13 7.46 9.45 2.35
C ALA A 13 8.02 8.03 2.17
N ALA A 14 7.83 7.43 1.01
CA ALA A 14 8.38 6.10 0.73
C ALA A 14 9.91 6.12 0.68
N GLN A 15 10.49 7.14 0.08
CA GLN A 15 11.95 7.27 -0.06
C GLN A 15 12.64 7.48 1.29
N GLN A 16 11.93 8.01 2.27
CA GLN A 16 12.48 8.28 3.61
C GLN A 16 12.37 7.10 4.56
N GLN A 17 11.75 6.01 4.15
CA GLN A 17 11.59 4.82 5.00
C GLN A 17 12.93 4.14 5.26
N VAL A 18 13.08 3.59 6.47
CA VAL A 18 14.23 2.73 6.78
C VAL A 18 14.11 1.41 6.00
N ASP A 19 15.24 0.72 5.79
CA ASP A 19 15.28 -0.49 4.95
C ASP A 19 14.25 -1.53 5.36
N LYS A 20 14.11 -1.79 6.64
CA LYS A 20 13.18 -2.82 7.09
C LYS A 20 11.72 -2.48 6.78
N HIS A 21 11.37 -1.20 6.73
CA HIS A 21 10.03 -0.78 6.34
C HIS A 21 9.84 -0.85 4.82
N VAL A 22 10.88 -0.56 4.06
CA VAL A 22 10.83 -0.73 2.60
C VAL A 22 10.62 -2.19 2.21
N VAL A 23 11.13 -3.12 3.00
CA VAL A 23 10.91 -4.55 2.78
C VAL A 23 9.48 -4.97 3.14
N LYS A 24 8.95 -4.47 4.25
CA LYS A 24 7.72 -4.96 4.86
C LYS A 24 6.47 -4.21 4.42
N MET A 25 6.57 -2.89 4.27
CA MET A 25 5.39 -2.06 4.06
C MET A 25 4.73 -2.19 2.69
N PRO A 26 5.41 -2.58 1.60
CA PRO A 26 4.70 -2.83 0.34
C PRO A 26 3.58 -3.87 0.49
N LEU A 27 3.86 -4.99 1.17
CA LEU A 27 2.85 -6.01 1.41
C LEU A 27 1.71 -5.48 2.29
N GLU A 28 2.04 -4.79 3.37
CA GLU A 28 1.04 -4.27 4.28
C GLU A 28 0.17 -3.20 3.62
N SER A 29 0.77 -2.36 2.76
CA SER A 29 0.00 -1.39 1.98
C SER A 29 -0.99 -2.09 1.04
N ALA A 30 -0.55 -3.16 0.37
CA ALA A 30 -1.42 -3.94 -0.50
C ALA A 30 -2.56 -4.59 0.29
N GLN A 31 -2.27 -5.11 1.47
CA GLN A 31 -3.30 -5.70 2.32
C GLN A 31 -4.32 -4.67 2.79
N MET A 32 -3.88 -3.46 3.15
CA MET A 32 -4.78 -2.38 3.54
C MET A 32 -5.67 -1.93 2.39
N LEU A 33 -5.09 -1.81 1.19
CA LEU A 33 -5.86 -1.43 0.00
C LEU A 33 -6.90 -2.48 -0.35
N CYS A 34 -6.53 -3.76 -0.30
CA CYS A 34 -7.48 -4.85 -0.53
C CYS A 34 -8.59 -4.85 0.52
N SER A 35 -8.25 -4.65 1.78
CA SER A 35 -9.25 -4.60 2.85
C SER A 35 -10.22 -3.44 2.66
N ALA A 36 -9.74 -2.30 2.19
CA ALA A 36 -10.60 -1.15 1.88
C ALA A 36 -11.55 -1.48 0.72
N LEU A 37 -11.04 -2.13 -0.33
CA LEU A 37 -11.88 -2.54 -1.45
C LEU A 37 -12.94 -3.55 -1.03
N ILE A 38 -12.58 -4.52 -0.20
CA ILE A 38 -13.53 -5.53 0.31
C ILE A 38 -14.61 -4.88 1.15
N ARG A 39 -14.26 -3.87 1.95
CA ARG A 39 -15.20 -3.09 2.73
C ARG A 39 -16.33 -2.51 1.87
N TYR A 40 -16.02 -2.16 0.62
CA TYR A 40 -16.98 -1.61 -0.33
C TYR A 40 -17.53 -2.64 -1.30
N GLY A 41 -17.36 -3.92 -1.01
CA GLY A 41 -18.03 -4.99 -1.73
C GLY A 41 -17.21 -5.69 -2.81
N SER A 42 -15.93 -5.36 -2.97
CA SER A 42 -15.09 -6.05 -3.94
C SER A 42 -14.87 -7.51 -3.53
N THR A 43 -14.93 -8.43 -4.50
CA THR A 43 -14.66 -9.85 -4.28
C THR A 43 -13.45 -10.34 -5.07
N ASP A 44 -12.82 -9.45 -5.82
CA ASP A 44 -11.75 -9.79 -6.76
C ASP A 44 -10.42 -9.16 -6.32
N THR A 45 -10.04 -9.40 -5.07
CA THR A 45 -8.80 -8.87 -4.53
C THR A 45 -7.78 -9.99 -4.33
N PRO A 46 -6.48 -9.73 -4.57
CA PRO A 46 -5.43 -10.75 -4.39
C PRO A 46 -5.21 -11.15 -2.93
N TYR A 47 -5.57 -10.30 -1.98
CA TYR A 47 -5.43 -10.60 -0.56
C TYR A 47 -6.78 -10.62 0.13
N ARG A 48 -6.90 -11.44 1.18
CA ARG A 48 -8.08 -11.46 2.03
C ARG A 48 -8.12 -10.20 2.87
N GLN A 49 -9.31 -9.86 3.35
CA GLN A 49 -9.47 -8.78 4.31
C GLN A 49 -8.69 -9.10 5.59
N ALA A 50 -7.84 -8.18 6.00
CA ALA A 50 -7.01 -8.32 7.19
C ALA A 50 -7.04 -7.02 7.97
N HIS A 51 -7.10 -7.13 9.32
CA HIS A 51 -7.07 -5.97 10.20
C HIS A 51 -8.09 -4.90 9.80
N LYS A 52 -9.32 -5.32 9.48
CA LYS A 52 -10.34 -4.43 8.90
C LYS A 52 -10.69 -3.24 9.79
N ASN A 53 -10.51 -3.37 11.10
CA ASN A 53 -10.82 -2.31 12.07
C ASN A 53 -9.58 -1.53 12.53
N HIS A 54 -8.40 -1.85 11.99
CA HIS A 54 -7.20 -1.10 12.33
C HIS A 54 -7.32 0.34 11.83
N PRO A 55 -6.90 1.35 12.61
CA PRO A 55 -7.05 2.76 12.20
C PRO A 55 -6.49 3.06 10.81
N CYS A 56 -5.34 2.50 10.46
CA CYS A 56 -4.75 2.73 9.14
C CYS A 56 -5.59 2.13 8.02
N THR A 57 -6.16 0.96 8.25
CA THR A 57 -7.05 0.30 7.28
C THR A 57 -8.32 1.11 7.08
N LEU A 58 -8.90 1.58 8.17
CA LEU A 58 -10.09 2.44 8.10
C LEU A 58 -9.79 3.75 7.38
N TRP A 59 -8.67 4.37 7.72
CA TRP A 59 -8.22 5.60 7.06
C TRP A 59 -8.11 5.42 5.55
N ALA A 60 -7.51 4.32 5.11
CA ALA A 60 -7.32 4.04 3.68
C ALA A 60 -8.66 3.96 2.93
N GLY A 61 -9.70 3.47 3.59
CA GLY A 61 -11.02 3.33 2.98
C GLY A 61 -11.96 4.50 3.21
N ASP A 62 -11.59 5.47 4.06
CA ASP A 62 -12.51 6.54 4.45
C ASP A 62 -12.76 7.55 3.34
N THR A 63 -11.78 7.84 2.51
CA THR A 63 -11.92 8.75 1.38
C THR A 63 -11.13 8.25 0.19
N ARG A 64 -11.54 8.69 -1.00
CA ARG A 64 -10.79 8.38 -2.22
C ARG A 64 -9.40 9.03 -2.17
N THR A 65 -9.28 10.20 -1.60
CA THR A 65 -7.98 10.88 -1.45
C THR A 65 -7.01 10.04 -0.61
N ASN A 66 -7.47 9.50 0.52
CA ASN A 66 -6.67 8.63 1.35
C ASN A 66 -6.27 7.37 0.61
N PHE A 67 -7.22 6.75 -0.07
CA PHE A 67 -6.98 5.54 -0.83
C PHE A 67 -5.92 5.76 -1.91
N ASN A 68 -6.06 6.84 -2.68
CA ASN A 68 -5.11 7.20 -3.75
C ASN A 68 -3.73 7.53 -3.18
N TRP A 69 -3.66 8.18 -2.03
CA TRP A 69 -2.39 8.45 -1.36
C TRP A 69 -1.66 7.14 -1.07
N LEU A 70 -2.39 6.17 -0.53
CA LEU A 70 -1.80 4.87 -0.18
C LEU A 70 -1.40 4.07 -1.42
N ILE A 71 -2.16 4.15 -2.52
CA ILE A 71 -1.77 3.54 -3.80
C ILE A 71 -0.42 4.08 -4.24
N THR A 72 -0.29 5.39 -4.31
CA THR A 72 0.93 6.05 -4.79
C THR A 72 2.10 5.71 -3.86
N HIS A 73 1.86 5.74 -2.56
CA HIS A 73 2.86 5.39 -1.56
C HIS A 73 3.31 3.93 -1.69
N GLY A 74 2.36 3.01 -1.85
CA GLY A 74 2.65 1.59 -1.99
C GLY A 74 3.47 1.28 -3.24
N ILE A 75 3.12 1.90 -4.36
CA ILE A 75 3.88 1.75 -5.61
C ILE A 75 5.29 2.31 -5.42
N ALA A 76 5.41 3.48 -4.80
CA ALA A 76 6.72 4.09 -4.54
C ALA A 76 7.58 3.24 -3.60
N LEU A 77 6.97 2.56 -2.63
CA LEU A 77 7.68 1.60 -1.77
C LEU A 77 8.23 0.44 -2.58
N CYS A 78 7.47 -0.08 -3.53
CA CYS A 78 7.92 -1.14 -4.41
C CYS A 78 9.11 -0.69 -5.27
N GLU A 79 9.04 0.54 -5.79
CA GLU A 79 10.13 1.13 -6.57
C GLU A 79 11.36 1.36 -5.71
N GLU A 80 11.18 1.81 -4.49
CA GLU A 80 12.29 2.01 -3.55
C GLU A 80 12.95 0.69 -3.18
N TYR A 81 12.17 -0.37 -3.00
CA TYR A 81 12.68 -1.71 -2.78
C TYR A 81 13.57 -2.15 -3.95
N THR A 82 13.07 -1.99 -5.18
CA THR A 82 13.81 -2.35 -6.38
C THR A 82 15.11 -1.56 -6.48
N SER A 83 15.06 -0.27 -6.17
CA SER A 83 16.24 0.60 -6.20
C SER A 83 17.30 0.16 -5.17
N ARG A 84 16.88 -0.20 -3.97
CA ARG A 84 17.82 -0.56 -2.88
C ARG A 84 18.36 -1.98 -3.02
N TYR A 85 17.57 -2.92 -3.52
CA TYR A 85 17.91 -4.34 -3.52
C TYR A 85 18.18 -4.90 -4.91
N GLY A 86 17.99 -4.11 -5.97
CA GLY A 86 18.31 -4.50 -7.34
C GLY A 86 17.41 -5.57 -7.94
N ARG A 87 16.23 -5.79 -7.35
CA ARG A 87 15.28 -6.79 -7.84
C ARG A 87 13.86 -6.35 -7.49
N PRO A 88 12.86 -6.78 -8.28
CA PRO A 88 11.47 -6.43 -7.96
C PRO A 88 11.00 -7.15 -6.70
N VAL A 89 10.01 -6.54 -6.03
CA VAL A 89 9.30 -7.17 -4.93
C VAL A 89 8.58 -8.40 -5.45
N SER A 90 8.70 -9.53 -4.77
CA SER A 90 8.15 -10.80 -5.25
C SER A 90 6.63 -10.79 -5.42
N TYR A 91 5.93 -9.90 -4.75
CA TYR A 91 4.48 -9.77 -4.82
C TYR A 91 4.03 -8.46 -5.49
N THR A 92 4.92 -7.81 -6.23
CA THR A 92 4.64 -6.49 -6.84
C THR A 92 3.38 -6.50 -7.69
N HIS A 93 3.21 -7.52 -8.49
CA HIS A 93 2.03 -7.63 -9.35
C HIS A 93 0.72 -7.70 -8.55
N LEU A 94 0.78 -8.11 -7.30
CA LEU A 94 -0.39 -8.24 -6.44
C LEU A 94 -0.83 -6.92 -5.84
N THR A 95 0.05 -5.92 -5.84
CA THR A 95 -0.29 -4.60 -5.29
C THR A 95 -1.10 -3.78 -6.27
N LEU A 96 -1.22 -4.24 -7.52
CA LEU A 96 -1.77 -3.46 -8.60
C LEU A 96 -3.24 -3.69 -8.92
N PRO A 97 -4.07 -4.30 -8.03
CA PRO A 97 -5.50 -4.32 -8.29
C PRO A 97 -6.05 -2.91 -8.46
N THR A 98 -5.40 -1.94 -7.86
CA THR A 98 -5.76 -0.54 -7.91
C THR A 98 -5.51 0.10 -9.28
N ASN A 99 -4.63 -0.47 -10.08
CA ASN A 99 -4.35 0.06 -11.41
C ASN A 99 -5.56 0.00 -12.32
N ARG A 100 -6.49 -0.88 -12.03
CA ARG A 100 -7.72 -1.00 -12.80
C ARG A 100 -8.67 0.17 -12.55
N GLU A 101 -8.44 0.90 -11.50
CA GLU A 101 -9.26 2.04 -11.12
C GLU A 101 -8.88 3.31 -11.86
N VAL A 102 -7.77 3.29 -12.53
CA VAL A 102 -7.22 4.47 -13.17
C VAL A 102 -7.76 4.71 -14.57
#